data_fd67783d1a31094e438039f7b798a8ba
#
_entry.id   fd67783d1a31094e438039f7b798a8ba
#
_cell.length_a   1.000
_cell.length_b   1.000
_cell.length_c   1.000
_cell.angle_alpha   90.00
_cell.angle_beta   90.00
_cell.angle_gamma   90.00
#
_symmetry.space_group_name_H-M   'P 1'
#
loop_
_entity.id
_entity.type
_entity.pdbx_description
1 polymer ?
#
loop_
_entity_poly.entity_id
_entity_poly.type
_entity_poly.pdbx_seq_one_letter_code
_entity_poly.pdbx_strand_id
1 'polypeptide(L)'
;MRKLTVISTAYLGTAFASAHADWALNMRQGVTTTSQSVYDLHMIIFWVCCVIGVVVFGAMIYSMLYHRKSKGAVAAQFHESTTMEILWTVVPIVILVSMAIPATSTLLAMEDTSDADMTVKVTGIQWKWKYDYVDGEGAGVSFISSLHPDHNQARMLGADIDLSQFGDNYLMEVDNPLVIPTGKKVRFLLTAADVIHSWWVPDLGWKKDAIPGFINEAWTQVDEPGIYRGKCAELCGKDHGFMPIVVVAKAPEDYAKWVAEQQGAAAAAAASADREWTKDELMAKGEQVYNTNCAACHQPNGQGLPPAFPSIVGSPIATGEAAGHIGLVLNGKPGTAMASYRDILNDADMAAVLTYQRNSWGNAASIIQPAAIKAAR
;
A
#
# COMPACT_ATOMS: atom_id res chain seq x y z
N MET A 1 13.88 -52.60 -25.70
CA MET A 1 13.55 -51.64 -24.63
C MET A 1 14.37 -50.35 -24.78
N ARG A 2 14.26 -49.64 -25.93
CA ARG A 2 15.05 -48.40 -26.18
C ARG A 2 14.25 -47.30 -26.92
N LYS A 3 12.92 -47.33 -26.86
CA LYS A 3 12.07 -46.34 -27.56
C LYS A 3 11.11 -45.54 -26.67
N LEU A 4 11.13 -45.73 -25.35
CA LEU A 4 10.23 -44.96 -24.43
C LEU A 4 10.88 -43.74 -23.75
N THR A 5 12.20 -43.55 -23.86
CA THR A 5 12.92 -42.50 -23.11
C THR A 5 13.02 -41.16 -23.87
N VAL A 6 12.67 -41.11 -25.14
CA VAL A 6 12.82 -39.88 -25.96
C VAL A 6 11.54 -39.04 -26.00
N ILE A 7 10.38 -39.58 -25.64
CA ILE A 7 9.10 -38.85 -25.70
C ILE A 7 8.86 -37.99 -24.44
N SER A 8 9.46 -38.37 -23.31
CA SER A 8 9.28 -37.63 -22.05
C SER A 8 10.06 -36.32 -21.99
N THR A 9 11.15 -36.15 -22.71
CA THR A 9 11.97 -34.94 -22.69
C THR A 9 11.44 -33.85 -23.62
N ALA A 10 10.69 -34.21 -24.67
CA ALA A 10 10.13 -33.24 -25.61
C ALA A 10 8.86 -32.54 -25.05
N TYR A 11 8.12 -33.19 -24.15
CA TYR A 11 6.89 -32.61 -23.56
C TYR A 11 7.14 -31.67 -22.39
N LEU A 12 8.29 -31.75 -21.70
CA LEU A 12 8.65 -30.76 -20.65
C LEU A 12 9.12 -29.42 -21.24
N GLY A 13 9.62 -29.41 -22.47
CA GLY A 13 10.13 -28.19 -23.11
C GLY A 13 9.06 -27.27 -23.69
N THR A 14 7.85 -27.79 -23.97
CA THR A 14 6.78 -27.00 -24.61
C THR A 14 5.74 -26.42 -23.61
N ALA A 15 5.75 -26.87 -22.37
CA ALA A 15 4.84 -26.36 -21.34
C ALA A 15 5.27 -25.00 -20.70
N PHE A 16 6.51 -24.56 -20.98
CA PHE A 16 7.03 -23.29 -20.45
C PHE A 16 6.92 -22.08 -21.41
N ALA A 17 6.34 -22.25 -22.58
CA ALA A 17 6.33 -21.21 -23.61
C ALA A 17 5.06 -20.33 -23.62
N SER A 18 4.17 -20.39 -22.65
CA SER A 18 2.89 -19.68 -22.70
C SER A 18 2.53 -18.83 -21.46
N ALA A 19 3.45 -18.61 -20.55
CA ALA A 19 3.24 -17.65 -19.47
C ALA A 19 4.04 -16.38 -19.79
N HIS A 20 3.42 -15.44 -20.49
CA HIS A 20 3.90 -14.06 -20.61
C HIS A 20 3.67 -13.33 -19.27
N ALA A 21 4.36 -13.76 -18.22
CA ALA A 21 4.61 -12.91 -17.08
C ALA A 21 6.08 -12.54 -17.18
N ASP A 22 6.40 -11.26 -17.13
CA ASP A 22 7.77 -10.77 -16.94
C ASP A 22 8.25 -11.21 -15.55
N TRP A 23 8.65 -12.47 -15.47
CA TRP A 23 9.13 -13.08 -14.23
C TRP A 23 10.55 -12.57 -13.95
N ALA A 24 10.64 -11.53 -13.14
CA ALA A 24 11.91 -11.15 -12.54
C ALA A 24 12.20 -12.11 -11.38
N LEU A 25 13.15 -13.04 -11.57
CA LEU A 25 13.58 -13.98 -10.53
C LEU A 25 14.44 -13.31 -9.44
N ASN A 26 14.73 -12.02 -9.59
CA ASN A 26 15.56 -11.26 -8.67
C ASN A 26 14.78 -10.08 -8.08
N MET A 27 15.32 -9.49 -7.00
CA MET A 27 14.83 -8.24 -6.43
C MET A 27 14.88 -7.12 -7.48
N ARG A 28 13.90 -6.18 -7.45
CA ARG A 28 13.96 -4.96 -8.27
C ARG A 28 15.10 -4.07 -7.81
N GLN A 29 15.79 -3.44 -8.75
CA GLN A 29 16.84 -2.48 -8.43
C GLN A 29 16.27 -1.20 -7.80
N GLY A 30 15.03 -0.83 -8.16
CA GLY A 30 14.36 0.36 -7.66
C GLY A 30 14.92 1.66 -8.24
N VAL A 31 14.44 2.79 -7.72
CA VAL A 31 14.66 4.13 -8.29
C VAL A 31 15.24 5.13 -7.28
N THR A 32 15.57 4.68 -6.09
CA THR A 32 16.15 5.51 -5.02
C THR A 32 17.53 5.01 -4.64
N THR A 33 18.35 5.87 -4.07
CA THR A 33 19.65 5.47 -3.47
C THR A 33 19.48 4.36 -2.45
N THR A 34 18.43 4.40 -1.64
CA THR A 34 18.08 3.35 -0.68
C THR A 34 17.80 2.03 -1.37
N SER A 35 16.92 2.01 -2.39
CA SER A 35 16.59 0.78 -3.10
C SER A 35 17.79 0.17 -3.82
N GLN A 36 18.67 0.99 -4.38
CA GLN A 36 19.90 0.55 -5.04
C GLN A 36 20.89 -0.05 -4.01
N SER A 37 21.07 0.61 -2.87
CA SER A 37 21.94 0.09 -1.78
C SER A 37 21.43 -1.25 -1.24
N VAL A 38 20.11 -1.40 -1.09
CA VAL A 38 19.49 -2.67 -0.68
C VAL A 38 19.68 -3.75 -1.74
N TYR A 39 19.55 -3.39 -3.03
CA TYR A 39 19.79 -4.32 -4.14
C TYR A 39 21.25 -4.79 -4.18
N ASP A 40 22.21 -3.88 -4.04
CA ASP A 40 23.64 -4.21 -4.03
C ASP A 40 23.99 -5.12 -2.85
N LEU A 41 23.48 -4.83 -1.67
CA LEU A 41 23.62 -5.69 -0.50
C LEU A 41 23.04 -7.09 -0.74
N HIS A 42 21.83 -7.16 -1.31
CA HIS A 42 21.19 -8.41 -1.69
C HIS A 42 22.06 -9.21 -2.66
N MET A 43 22.63 -8.56 -3.68
CA MET A 43 23.47 -9.25 -4.66
C MET A 43 24.77 -9.78 -4.07
N ILE A 44 25.39 -9.06 -3.14
CA ILE A 44 26.57 -9.57 -2.39
C ILE A 44 26.19 -10.84 -1.63
N ILE A 45 25.13 -10.79 -0.85
CA ILE A 45 24.64 -11.93 -0.05
C ILE A 45 24.27 -13.10 -0.96
N PHE A 46 23.58 -12.84 -2.07
CA PHE A 46 23.20 -13.86 -3.04
C PHE A 46 24.40 -14.62 -3.60
N TRP A 47 25.48 -13.91 -3.99
CA TRP A 47 26.67 -14.57 -4.51
C TRP A 47 27.42 -15.36 -3.44
N VAL A 48 27.47 -14.88 -2.20
CA VAL A 48 27.99 -15.66 -1.07
C VAL A 48 27.21 -16.96 -0.90
N CYS A 49 25.86 -16.89 -0.93
CA CYS A 49 25.02 -18.07 -0.84
C CYS A 49 25.23 -19.03 -2.02
N CYS A 50 25.44 -18.53 -3.25
CA CYS A 50 25.74 -19.36 -4.42
C CYS A 50 27.07 -20.11 -4.22
N VAL A 51 28.11 -19.45 -3.74
CA VAL A 51 29.40 -20.09 -3.46
C VAL A 51 29.26 -21.18 -2.40
N ILE A 52 28.57 -20.89 -1.29
CA ILE A 52 28.28 -21.89 -0.26
C ILE A 52 27.50 -23.07 -0.85
N GLY A 53 26.49 -22.80 -1.65
CA GLY A 53 25.69 -23.83 -2.33
C GLY A 53 26.53 -24.75 -3.22
N VAL A 54 27.40 -24.16 -4.06
CA VAL A 54 28.30 -24.93 -4.93
C VAL A 54 29.24 -25.82 -4.11
N VAL A 55 29.81 -25.31 -3.04
CA VAL A 55 30.74 -26.09 -2.18
C VAL A 55 29.99 -27.21 -1.47
N VAL A 56 28.87 -26.92 -0.83
CA VAL A 56 28.12 -27.92 -0.04
C VAL A 56 27.49 -28.99 -0.94
N PHE A 57 26.74 -28.58 -1.95
CA PHE A 57 26.11 -29.53 -2.88
C PHE A 57 27.17 -30.29 -3.70
N GLY A 58 28.26 -29.63 -4.07
CA GLY A 58 29.38 -30.28 -4.75
C GLY A 58 29.97 -31.39 -3.90
N ALA A 59 30.24 -31.14 -2.62
CA ALA A 59 30.75 -32.17 -1.70
C ALA A 59 29.73 -33.32 -1.50
N MET A 60 28.45 -32.99 -1.36
CA MET A 60 27.39 -34.01 -1.26
C MET A 60 27.27 -34.86 -2.50
N ILE A 61 27.24 -34.25 -3.69
CA ILE A 61 27.16 -34.98 -4.98
C ILE A 61 28.41 -35.85 -5.16
N TYR A 62 29.61 -35.31 -4.87
CA TYR A 62 30.83 -36.04 -4.90
C TYR A 62 30.77 -37.30 -4.01
N SER A 63 30.32 -37.11 -2.76
CA SER A 63 30.16 -38.21 -1.81
C SER A 63 29.18 -39.28 -2.31
N MET A 64 28.01 -38.85 -2.82
CA MET A 64 27.01 -39.78 -3.37
C MET A 64 27.50 -40.56 -4.60
N LEU A 65 28.34 -39.97 -5.43
CA LEU A 65 28.83 -40.64 -6.67
C LEU A 65 30.01 -41.56 -6.40
N TYR A 66 30.93 -41.19 -5.51
CA TYR A 66 32.20 -41.89 -5.30
C TYR A 66 32.24 -42.78 -4.05
N HIS A 67 31.51 -42.43 -2.98
CA HIS A 67 31.49 -43.18 -1.72
C HIS A 67 30.30 -44.15 -1.58
N ARG A 68 29.61 -44.46 -2.66
CA ARG A 68 28.48 -45.41 -2.63
C ARG A 68 28.96 -46.88 -2.49
N LYS A 69 28.20 -47.67 -1.73
CA LYS A 69 28.48 -49.10 -1.49
C LYS A 69 28.63 -49.89 -2.77
N SER A 70 27.89 -49.56 -3.83
CA SER A 70 27.99 -50.26 -5.15
C SER A 70 29.34 -50.07 -5.85
N LYS A 71 30.17 -49.12 -5.41
CA LYS A 71 31.55 -48.95 -5.90
C LYS A 71 32.59 -49.55 -4.95
N GLY A 72 32.17 -50.32 -3.94
CA GLY A 72 33.07 -50.95 -3.00
C GLY A 72 33.64 -50.00 -1.91
N ALA A 73 33.02 -48.83 -1.76
CA ALA A 73 33.46 -47.87 -0.75
C ALA A 73 33.33 -48.46 0.68
N VAL A 74 34.40 -48.38 1.44
CA VAL A 74 34.44 -48.79 2.86
C VAL A 74 34.43 -47.54 3.70
N ALA A 75 33.51 -47.47 4.69
CA ALA A 75 33.38 -46.31 5.56
C ALA A 75 34.65 -46.16 6.43
N ALA A 76 35.19 -44.95 6.48
CA ALA A 76 36.31 -44.65 7.39
C ALA A 76 35.80 -44.67 8.86
N GLN A 77 36.67 -45.25 9.71
CA GLN A 77 36.37 -45.39 11.15
C GLN A 77 37.01 -44.22 11.92
N PHE A 78 36.42 -43.05 11.86
CA PHE A 78 36.80 -41.88 12.67
C PHE A 78 35.59 -41.40 13.51
N HIS A 79 35.83 -40.85 14.68
CA HIS A 79 34.78 -40.42 15.58
C HIS A 79 34.73 -38.90 15.72
N GLU A 80 35.84 -38.19 15.55
CA GLU A 80 35.95 -36.74 15.67
C GLU A 80 37.09 -36.18 14.81
N SER A 81 37.04 -34.89 14.55
CA SER A 81 38.12 -34.15 13.89
C SER A 81 38.08 -32.69 14.34
N THR A 82 38.86 -32.35 15.35
CA THR A 82 38.95 -30.99 15.90
C THR A 82 39.21 -29.93 14.84
N THR A 83 40.03 -30.26 13.82
CA THR A 83 40.32 -29.33 12.74
C THR A 83 39.03 -29.04 11.88
N MET A 84 38.25 -30.06 11.57
CA MET A 84 37.00 -29.87 10.82
C MET A 84 35.96 -29.11 11.67
N GLU A 85 35.87 -29.40 12.96
CA GLU A 85 34.99 -28.71 13.90
C GLU A 85 35.31 -27.22 14.00
N ILE A 86 36.59 -26.87 14.10
CA ILE A 86 37.03 -25.46 14.07
C ILE A 86 36.67 -24.82 12.71
N LEU A 87 36.95 -25.51 11.60
CA LEU A 87 36.68 -24.94 10.28
C LEU A 87 35.18 -24.65 10.06
N TRP A 88 34.29 -25.61 10.34
CA TRP A 88 32.86 -25.39 10.13
C TRP A 88 32.20 -24.45 11.15
N THR A 89 32.91 -24.13 12.24
CA THR A 89 32.50 -23.10 13.21
C THR A 89 33.01 -21.71 12.80
N VAL A 90 34.29 -21.59 12.55
CA VAL A 90 34.95 -20.30 12.30
C VAL A 90 34.58 -19.71 10.96
N VAL A 91 34.53 -20.53 9.88
CA VAL A 91 34.22 -20.04 8.53
C VAL A 91 32.84 -19.38 8.47
N PRO A 92 31.73 -20.00 8.95
CA PRO A 92 30.42 -19.32 9.00
C PRO A 92 30.40 -18.06 9.85
N ILE A 93 31.08 -18.04 10.98
CA ILE A 93 31.20 -16.84 11.83
C ILE A 93 31.85 -15.69 11.05
N VAL A 94 32.95 -15.95 10.37
CA VAL A 94 33.64 -14.92 9.56
C VAL A 94 32.75 -14.42 8.43
N ILE A 95 32.02 -15.31 7.75
CA ILE A 95 31.05 -14.93 6.71
C ILE A 95 29.94 -14.02 7.30
N LEU A 96 29.32 -14.43 8.39
CA LEU A 96 28.26 -13.64 9.04
C LEU A 96 28.73 -12.26 9.50
N VAL A 97 29.90 -12.18 10.15
CA VAL A 97 30.47 -10.89 10.58
C VAL A 97 30.80 -10.00 9.41
N SER A 98 31.38 -10.55 8.33
CA SER A 98 31.69 -9.76 7.11
C SER A 98 30.44 -9.24 6.39
N MET A 99 29.30 -9.96 6.45
CA MET A 99 28.02 -9.49 5.90
C MET A 99 27.31 -8.51 6.85
N ALA A 100 27.46 -8.64 8.16
CA ALA A 100 26.82 -7.75 9.12
C ALA A 100 27.31 -6.29 9.00
N ILE A 101 28.55 -6.05 8.64
CA ILE A 101 29.13 -4.71 8.50
C ILE A 101 28.39 -3.88 7.43
N PRO A 102 28.33 -4.29 6.15
CA PRO A 102 27.58 -3.55 5.12
C PRO A 102 26.08 -3.51 5.39
N ALA A 103 25.50 -4.58 5.93
CA ALA A 103 24.08 -4.61 6.28
C ALA A 103 23.73 -3.55 7.35
N THR A 104 24.56 -3.42 8.39
CA THR A 104 24.35 -2.38 9.41
C THR A 104 24.51 -0.98 8.83
N SER A 105 25.49 -0.75 7.96
CA SER A 105 25.67 0.55 7.30
C SER A 105 24.45 0.94 6.45
N THR A 106 23.93 0.01 5.67
CA THR A 106 22.71 0.23 4.87
C THR A 106 21.50 0.52 5.75
N LEU A 107 21.32 -0.26 6.84
CA LEU A 107 20.21 -0.05 7.77
C LEU A 107 20.26 1.34 8.42
N LEU A 108 21.44 1.77 8.91
CA LEU A 108 21.59 3.10 9.51
C LEU A 108 21.29 4.22 8.51
N ALA A 109 21.69 4.08 7.24
CA ALA A 109 21.36 5.03 6.19
C ALA A 109 19.86 5.06 5.88
N MET A 110 19.16 3.92 5.90
CA MET A 110 17.72 3.82 5.70
C MET A 110 16.91 4.48 6.83
N GLU A 111 17.39 4.45 8.04
CA GLU A 111 16.72 5.02 9.23
C GLU A 111 17.08 6.50 9.47
N ASP A 112 18.03 7.06 8.72
CA ASP A 112 18.41 8.47 8.85
C ASP A 112 17.41 9.39 8.15
N THR A 113 16.43 9.87 8.90
CA THR A 113 15.41 10.83 8.43
C THR A 113 15.80 12.30 8.64
N SER A 114 17.04 12.58 9.06
CA SER A 114 17.55 13.96 9.24
C SER A 114 17.65 14.72 7.92
N ASP A 115 17.67 16.05 8.01
CA ASP A 115 17.87 16.96 6.88
C ASP A 115 16.88 16.73 5.71
N ALA A 116 15.62 16.37 6.02
CA ALA A 116 14.58 16.24 5.01
C ALA A 116 14.14 17.62 4.48
N ASP A 117 13.97 17.72 3.17
CA ASP A 117 13.47 18.94 2.51
C ASP A 117 11.99 19.18 2.76
N MET A 118 11.23 18.10 3.00
CA MET A 118 9.79 18.13 3.28
C MET A 118 9.33 16.89 4.03
N THR A 119 8.20 17.03 4.72
CA THR A 119 7.58 15.95 5.48
C THR A 119 6.15 15.71 5.04
N VAL A 120 5.81 14.45 4.76
CA VAL A 120 4.44 14.00 4.47
C VAL A 120 4.01 13.03 5.56
N LYS A 121 2.88 13.33 6.22
CA LYS A 121 2.22 12.39 7.12
C LYS A 121 1.31 11.48 6.32
N VAL A 122 1.48 10.17 6.50
CA VAL A 122 0.68 9.12 5.88
C VAL A 122 -0.17 8.47 6.96
N THR A 123 -1.50 8.54 6.82
CA THR A 123 -2.42 7.89 7.75
C THR A 123 -3.17 6.77 7.03
N GLY A 124 -2.99 5.53 7.48
CA GLY A 124 -3.78 4.38 7.03
C GLY A 124 -5.19 4.44 7.62
N ILE A 125 -6.18 4.17 6.78
CA ILE A 125 -7.61 4.12 7.14
C ILE A 125 -8.23 2.97 6.35
N GLN A 126 -9.17 2.24 6.88
CA GLN A 126 -9.89 1.16 6.18
C GLN A 126 -10.80 1.70 5.07
N TRP A 127 -10.50 1.59 3.78
CA TRP A 127 -9.30 1.03 3.11
C TRP A 127 -8.82 2.06 2.10
N LYS A 128 -8.07 3.03 2.58
CA LYS A 128 -7.56 4.19 1.85
C LYS A 128 -6.37 4.79 2.59
N TRP A 129 -5.69 5.73 1.94
CA TRP A 129 -4.60 6.48 2.54
C TRP A 129 -4.96 7.96 2.62
N LYS A 130 -4.63 8.61 3.75
CA LYS A 130 -4.64 10.06 3.86
C LYS A 130 -3.22 10.58 3.81
N TYR A 131 -3.00 11.58 3.01
CA TYR A 131 -1.73 12.29 2.91
C TYR A 131 -1.89 13.71 3.39
N ASP A 132 -1.07 14.12 4.38
CA ASP A 132 -0.99 15.47 4.90
C ASP A 132 0.45 15.98 4.68
N TYR A 133 0.63 17.02 3.90
CA TYR A 133 1.92 17.67 3.69
C TYR A 133 2.16 18.63 4.85
N VAL A 134 3.09 18.26 5.74
CA VAL A 134 3.27 18.92 7.04
C VAL A 134 4.15 20.15 6.90
N ASP A 135 5.19 20.07 6.09
CA ASP A 135 6.15 21.13 5.85
C ASP A 135 6.66 21.13 4.40
N GLY A 136 7.58 22.04 4.09
CA GLY A 136 8.12 22.20 2.75
C GLY A 136 7.15 22.94 1.82
N GLU A 137 7.41 22.90 0.51
CA GLU A 137 6.68 23.66 -0.51
C GLU A 137 5.18 23.29 -0.58
N GLY A 138 4.84 22.03 -0.30
CA GLY A 138 3.46 21.52 -0.27
C GLY A 138 2.72 21.73 1.05
N ALA A 139 3.28 22.42 2.02
CA ALA A 139 2.70 22.56 3.35
C ALA A 139 1.22 22.98 3.33
N GLY A 140 0.39 22.25 4.11
CA GLY A 140 -1.05 22.47 4.20
C GLY A 140 -1.90 21.75 3.14
N VAL A 141 -1.30 21.11 2.13
CA VAL A 141 -2.01 20.21 1.21
C VAL A 141 -2.41 18.95 1.98
N SER A 142 -3.68 18.55 1.88
CA SER A 142 -4.22 17.35 2.51
C SER A 142 -5.30 16.74 1.64
N PHE A 143 -5.25 15.41 1.42
CA PHE A 143 -6.27 14.69 0.66
C PHE A 143 -6.30 13.20 1.01
N ILE A 144 -7.40 12.55 0.60
CA ILE A 144 -7.58 11.10 0.65
C ILE A 144 -7.23 10.51 -0.71
N SER A 145 -6.56 9.38 -0.70
CA SER A 145 -6.23 8.54 -1.84
C SER A 145 -6.93 7.19 -1.68
N SER A 146 -7.81 6.87 -2.59
CA SER A 146 -8.61 5.63 -2.60
C SER A 146 -8.43 4.90 -3.92
N LEU A 147 -8.78 3.61 -3.96
CA LEU A 147 -8.86 2.87 -5.22
C LEU A 147 -9.68 3.65 -6.25
N HIS A 148 -9.15 3.76 -7.47
CA HIS A 148 -9.82 4.48 -8.56
C HIS A 148 -11.27 4.00 -8.74
N PRO A 149 -12.26 4.91 -8.89
CA PRO A 149 -13.68 4.54 -8.94
C PRO A 149 -14.02 3.48 -9.98
N ASP A 150 -13.44 3.55 -11.18
CA ASP A 150 -13.70 2.58 -12.24
C ASP A 150 -13.18 1.18 -11.88
N HIS A 151 -11.99 1.10 -11.26
CA HIS A 151 -11.45 -0.15 -10.76
C HIS A 151 -12.29 -0.71 -9.61
N ASN A 152 -12.79 0.18 -8.74
CA ASN A 152 -13.67 -0.22 -7.64
C ASN A 152 -15.00 -0.75 -8.14
N GLN A 153 -15.57 -0.14 -9.18
CA GLN A 153 -16.80 -0.62 -9.83
C GLN A 153 -16.58 -1.96 -10.54
N ALA A 154 -15.47 -2.10 -11.27
CA ALA A 154 -15.15 -3.32 -12.01
C ALA A 154 -14.93 -4.56 -11.13
N ARG A 155 -14.45 -4.38 -9.88
CA ARG A 155 -14.26 -5.49 -8.93
C ARG A 155 -15.53 -5.96 -8.21
N MET A 156 -16.65 -5.25 -8.35
CA MET A 156 -17.90 -5.63 -7.67
C MET A 156 -18.49 -6.90 -8.27
N LEU A 157 -19.05 -7.76 -7.42
CA LEU A 157 -19.67 -9.01 -7.85
C LEU A 157 -20.83 -8.71 -8.82
N GLY A 158 -20.79 -9.36 -10.00
CA GLY A 158 -21.78 -9.19 -11.04
C GLY A 158 -21.58 -7.95 -11.93
N ALA A 159 -20.45 -7.26 -11.81
CA ALA A 159 -20.10 -6.21 -12.77
C ALA A 159 -19.78 -6.86 -14.13
N ASP A 160 -20.43 -6.39 -15.18
CA ASP A 160 -20.18 -6.77 -16.56
C ASP A 160 -19.26 -5.73 -17.20
N ILE A 161 -17.98 -5.78 -16.83
CA ILE A 161 -16.96 -4.82 -17.26
C ILE A 161 -15.78 -5.60 -17.84
N ASP A 162 -15.33 -5.19 -19.04
CA ASP A 162 -14.11 -5.73 -19.65
C ASP A 162 -12.89 -5.26 -18.87
N LEU A 163 -12.24 -6.19 -18.17
CA LEU A 163 -11.04 -5.89 -17.35
C LEU A 163 -9.83 -5.56 -18.21
N SER A 164 -9.80 -5.92 -19.50
CA SER A 164 -8.65 -5.65 -20.38
C SER A 164 -8.41 -4.15 -20.59
N GLN A 165 -9.42 -3.29 -20.40
CA GLN A 165 -9.31 -1.84 -20.48
C GLN A 165 -8.38 -1.23 -19.44
N PHE A 166 -8.13 -1.93 -18.31
CA PHE A 166 -7.27 -1.44 -17.23
C PHE A 166 -5.80 -1.84 -17.41
N GLY A 167 -5.49 -2.72 -18.37
CA GLY A 167 -4.13 -3.22 -18.63
C GLY A 167 -3.50 -3.84 -17.39
N ASP A 168 -2.17 -3.71 -17.28
CA ASP A 168 -1.38 -4.31 -16.19
C ASP A 168 -1.60 -3.64 -14.83
N ASN A 169 -2.26 -2.47 -14.79
CA ASN A 169 -2.46 -1.68 -13.58
C ASN A 169 -3.84 -1.89 -12.93
N TYR A 170 -4.59 -2.93 -13.33
CA TYR A 170 -5.86 -3.24 -12.70
C TYR A 170 -5.72 -3.36 -11.18
N LEU A 171 -6.56 -2.61 -10.43
CA LEU A 171 -6.54 -2.48 -8.97
C LEU A 171 -5.26 -1.83 -8.39
N MET A 172 -4.45 -1.17 -9.21
CA MET A 172 -3.23 -0.49 -8.81
C MET A 172 -3.27 1.03 -9.05
N GLU A 173 -4.43 1.58 -9.44
CA GLU A 173 -4.63 3.01 -9.65
C GLU A 173 -5.48 3.62 -8.54
N VAL A 174 -5.25 4.90 -8.26
CA VAL A 174 -5.96 5.68 -7.26
C VAL A 174 -6.61 6.92 -7.87
N ASP A 175 -7.59 7.47 -7.16
CA ASP A 175 -8.24 8.73 -7.51
C ASP A 175 -7.30 9.95 -7.33
N ASN A 176 -6.50 9.96 -6.25
CA ASN A 176 -5.57 11.04 -5.90
C ASN A 176 -4.19 10.47 -5.55
N PRO A 177 -3.22 10.48 -6.47
CA PRO A 177 -1.88 9.98 -6.18
C PRO A 177 -1.12 10.89 -5.21
N LEU A 178 -0.22 10.29 -4.41
CA LEU A 178 0.79 11.04 -3.68
C LEU A 178 1.78 11.65 -4.67
N VAL A 179 2.01 12.96 -4.60
CA VAL A 179 2.95 13.65 -5.49
C VAL A 179 4.15 14.15 -4.70
N ILE A 180 5.35 13.84 -5.16
CA ILE A 180 6.61 14.30 -4.53
C ILE A 180 7.53 14.95 -5.59
N PRO A 181 8.37 15.91 -5.20
CA PRO A 181 9.37 16.47 -6.11
C PRO A 181 10.55 15.51 -6.29
N THR A 182 11.15 15.49 -7.47
CA THR A 182 12.43 14.82 -7.69
C THR A 182 13.59 15.58 -7.06
N GLY A 183 14.68 14.86 -6.73
CA GLY A 183 15.90 15.41 -6.17
C GLY A 183 15.80 15.93 -4.74
N LYS A 184 14.64 15.75 -4.07
CA LYS A 184 14.39 16.19 -2.69
C LYS A 184 14.24 15.00 -1.76
N LYS A 185 14.79 15.12 -0.55
CA LYS A 185 14.62 14.15 0.52
C LYS A 185 13.26 14.36 1.18
N VAL A 186 12.36 13.42 0.98
CA VAL A 186 10.99 13.42 1.54
C VAL A 186 10.95 12.48 2.74
N ARG A 187 10.62 13.04 3.90
CA ARG A 187 10.37 12.27 5.14
C ARG A 187 8.91 11.88 5.21
N PHE A 188 8.64 10.66 5.62
CA PHE A 188 7.31 10.11 5.84
C PHE A 188 7.09 9.85 7.32
N LEU A 189 5.97 10.35 7.86
CA LEU A 189 5.45 10.02 9.18
C LEU A 189 4.26 9.09 9.01
N LEU A 190 4.40 7.82 9.40
CA LEU A 190 3.40 6.79 9.14
C LEU A 190 2.64 6.42 10.41
N THR A 191 1.32 6.51 10.35
CA THR A 191 0.41 6.12 11.43
C THR A 191 -0.89 5.57 10.84
N ALA A 192 -1.80 5.10 11.68
CA ALA A 192 -3.14 4.67 11.26
C ALA A 192 -4.21 5.24 12.21
N ALA A 193 -5.44 5.37 11.67
CA ALA A 193 -6.60 5.86 12.42
C ALA A 193 -7.41 4.72 13.09
N ASP A 194 -7.27 3.49 12.59
CA ASP A 194 -8.15 2.36 12.97
C ASP A 194 -7.40 1.07 13.28
N VAL A 195 -6.85 0.38 12.29
CA VAL A 195 -6.11 -0.87 12.44
C VAL A 195 -4.68 -0.70 11.93
N ILE A 196 -3.84 -1.71 12.08
CA ILE A 196 -2.50 -1.69 11.49
C ILE A 196 -2.62 -1.84 9.98
N HIS A 197 -1.91 -0.98 9.25
CA HIS A 197 -1.63 -1.06 7.81
C HIS A 197 -0.13 -1.05 7.58
N SER A 198 0.34 -1.30 6.37
CA SER A 198 1.75 -1.13 6.02
C SER A 198 1.87 -0.44 4.67
N TRP A 199 2.59 0.66 4.61
CA TRP A 199 2.81 1.43 3.40
C TRP A 199 4.03 0.88 2.67
N TRP A 200 3.84 0.43 1.42
CA TRP A 200 4.87 -0.22 0.65
C TRP A 200 4.77 0.11 -0.84
N VAL A 201 5.81 0.74 -1.35
CA VAL A 201 6.07 0.93 -2.78
C VAL A 201 7.41 0.25 -3.08
N PRO A 202 7.43 -0.90 -3.74
CA PRO A 202 8.64 -1.71 -3.93
C PRO A 202 9.82 -0.94 -4.54
N ASP A 203 9.55 -0.06 -5.50
CA ASP A 203 10.59 0.70 -6.20
C ASP A 203 11.30 1.74 -5.32
N LEU A 204 10.71 2.12 -4.17
CA LEU A 204 11.34 3.03 -3.20
C LEU A 204 12.28 2.33 -2.21
N GLY A 205 12.24 0.99 -2.13
CA GLY A 205 13.21 0.18 -1.40
C GLY A 205 12.92 -0.02 0.09
N TRP A 206 11.78 0.45 0.61
CA TRP A 206 11.39 0.27 2.01
C TRP A 206 9.91 -0.04 2.19
N LYS A 207 9.58 -0.58 3.34
CA LYS A 207 8.22 -0.85 3.83
C LYS A 207 8.16 -0.50 5.31
N LYS A 208 7.11 0.20 5.72
CA LYS A 208 6.90 0.60 7.13
C LYS A 208 5.44 0.45 7.52
N ASP A 209 5.23 -0.08 8.71
CA ASP A 209 3.89 -0.23 9.28
C ASP A 209 3.33 1.11 9.74
N ALA A 210 2.05 1.30 9.47
CA ALA A 210 1.23 2.40 9.97
C ALA A 210 0.37 1.87 11.12
N ILE A 211 0.77 2.20 12.37
CA ILE A 211 0.22 1.62 13.60
C ILE A 211 -0.61 2.69 14.34
N PRO A 212 -1.85 2.38 14.76
CA PRO A 212 -2.67 3.30 15.56
C PRO A 212 -1.96 3.71 16.86
N GLY A 213 -1.91 5.03 17.10
CA GLY A 213 -1.29 5.59 18.30
C GLY A 213 0.24 5.60 18.32
N PHE A 214 0.87 5.20 17.22
CA PHE A 214 2.31 5.21 17.04
C PHE A 214 2.69 5.91 15.73
N ILE A 215 3.87 6.55 15.67
CA ILE A 215 4.39 7.17 14.45
C ILE A 215 5.71 6.48 14.09
N ASN A 216 5.71 5.79 12.96
CA ASN A 216 6.91 5.30 12.31
C ASN A 216 7.44 6.34 11.33
N GLU A 217 8.73 6.27 11.03
CA GLU A 217 9.38 7.16 10.09
C GLU A 217 10.10 6.38 8.98
N ALA A 218 10.13 6.97 7.80
CA ALA A 218 10.92 6.54 6.67
C ALA A 218 11.27 7.77 5.82
N TRP A 219 12.14 7.60 4.85
CA TRP A 219 12.43 8.64 3.88
C TRP A 219 12.64 8.08 2.48
N THR A 220 12.50 8.94 1.49
CA THR A 220 12.84 8.61 0.11
C THR A 220 13.36 9.84 -0.62
N GLN A 221 14.19 9.60 -1.61
CA GLN A 221 14.60 10.58 -2.60
C GLN A 221 14.59 9.90 -3.96
N VAL A 222 13.79 10.44 -4.87
CA VAL A 222 13.66 9.96 -6.23
C VAL A 222 14.31 10.97 -7.15
N ASP A 223 15.24 10.53 -7.98
CA ASP A 223 16.03 11.44 -8.82
C ASP A 223 15.39 11.69 -10.20
N GLU A 224 14.56 10.77 -10.68
CA GLU A 224 13.91 10.87 -11.99
C GLU A 224 12.39 10.91 -11.88
N PRO A 225 11.70 11.74 -12.70
CA PRO A 225 10.24 11.74 -12.75
C PRO A 225 9.69 10.36 -13.14
N GLY A 226 8.60 9.95 -12.48
CA GLY A 226 8.00 8.65 -12.74
C GLY A 226 6.74 8.38 -11.93
N ILE A 227 6.10 7.25 -12.21
CA ILE A 227 4.92 6.78 -11.48
C ILE A 227 5.26 5.43 -10.85
N TYR A 228 5.23 5.37 -9.53
CA TYR A 228 5.60 4.20 -8.74
C TYR A 228 4.40 3.68 -8.00
N ARG A 229 4.17 2.36 -8.08
CA ARG A 229 2.97 1.71 -7.56
C ARG A 229 3.30 0.77 -6.42
N GLY A 230 2.41 0.76 -5.45
CA GLY A 230 2.49 -0.10 -4.28
C GLY A 230 1.12 -0.44 -3.73
N LYS A 231 1.10 -1.05 -2.58
CA LYS A 231 -0.13 -1.46 -1.91
C LYS A 231 0.07 -1.60 -0.41
N CYS A 232 -1.03 -1.69 0.32
CA CYS A 232 -0.99 -2.09 1.72
C CYS A 232 -0.36 -3.48 1.86
N ALA A 233 0.60 -3.61 2.77
CA ALA A 233 1.38 -4.84 2.97
C ALA A 233 1.20 -5.46 4.37
N GLU A 234 0.20 -4.98 5.17
CA GLU A 234 -0.24 -5.59 6.43
C GLU A 234 -1.74 -5.84 6.38
N LEU A 235 -2.17 -7.05 6.76
CA LEU A 235 -3.58 -7.45 6.70
C LEU A 235 -4.45 -6.54 7.57
N CYS A 236 -5.26 -5.72 6.94
CA CYS A 236 -6.08 -4.69 7.58
C CYS A 236 -7.60 -4.89 7.42
N GLY A 237 -8.04 -6.06 7.02
CA GLY A 237 -9.44 -6.43 6.93
C GLY A 237 -9.93 -6.74 5.51
N LYS A 238 -11.23 -6.60 5.27
CA LYS A 238 -11.96 -7.08 4.09
C LYS A 238 -11.38 -6.57 2.75
N ASP A 239 -11.08 -5.30 2.66
CA ASP A 239 -10.60 -4.66 1.42
C ASP A 239 -9.09 -4.36 1.46
N HIS A 240 -8.33 -5.16 2.23
CA HIS A 240 -6.86 -5.05 2.31
C HIS A 240 -6.17 -5.01 0.94
N GLY A 241 -6.59 -5.84 -0.01
CA GLY A 241 -6.04 -5.88 -1.37
C GLY A 241 -6.48 -4.71 -2.27
N PHE A 242 -7.37 -3.84 -1.79
CA PHE A 242 -8.04 -2.80 -2.58
C PHE A 242 -7.74 -1.38 -2.07
N MET A 243 -6.60 -1.19 -1.41
CA MET A 243 -6.04 0.12 -1.04
C MET A 243 -4.63 0.28 -1.61
N PRO A 244 -4.53 0.50 -2.93
CA PRO A 244 -3.26 0.69 -3.60
C PRO A 244 -2.59 2.02 -3.20
N ILE A 245 -1.33 2.14 -3.60
CA ILE A 245 -0.53 3.35 -3.43
C ILE A 245 0.02 3.72 -4.80
N VAL A 246 -0.15 4.99 -5.18
CA VAL A 246 0.50 5.55 -6.38
C VAL A 246 1.29 6.78 -5.95
N VAL A 247 2.58 6.76 -6.25
CA VAL A 247 3.49 7.89 -6.05
C VAL A 247 3.88 8.44 -7.41
N VAL A 248 3.66 9.73 -7.61
CA VAL A 248 4.07 10.46 -8.81
C VAL A 248 5.22 11.39 -8.44
N ALA A 249 6.43 11.05 -8.88
CA ALA A 249 7.58 11.93 -8.75
C ALA A 249 7.59 12.91 -9.92
N LYS A 250 7.58 14.20 -9.64
CA LYS A 250 7.57 15.30 -10.64
C LYS A 250 8.84 16.12 -10.57
N ALA A 251 9.23 16.68 -11.71
CA ALA A 251 10.25 17.73 -11.72
C ALA A 251 9.81 18.90 -10.82
N PRO A 252 10.74 19.63 -10.18
CA PRO A 252 10.39 20.67 -9.20
C PRO A 252 9.38 21.70 -9.72
N GLU A 253 9.51 22.12 -10.97
CA GLU A 253 8.58 23.08 -11.59
C GLU A 253 7.17 22.54 -11.76
N ASP A 254 7.01 21.26 -12.08
CA ASP A 254 5.68 20.62 -12.22
C ASP A 254 5.09 20.24 -10.86
N TYR A 255 5.97 20.01 -9.88
CA TYR A 255 5.54 19.87 -8.48
C TYR A 255 4.96 21.18 -7.94
N ALA A 256 5.64 22.30 -8.17
CA ALA A 256 5.16 23.63 -7.75
C ALA A 256 3.79 23.97 -8.38
N LYS A 257 3.58 23.67 -9.66
CA LYS A 257 2.27 23.83 -10.32
C LYS A 257 1.19 22.99 -9.65
N TRP A 258 1.49 21.70 -9.40
CA TRP A 258 0.55 20.81 -8.72
C TRP A 258 0.20 21.33 -7.32
N VAL A 259 1.18 21.84 -6.54
CA VAL A 259 0.91 22.42 -5.21
C VAL A 259 -0.05 23.61 -5.33
N ALA A 260 0.19 24.51 -6.28
CA ALA A 260 -0.68 25.68 -6.51
C ALA A 260 -2.12 25.25 -6.89
N GLU A 261 -2.27 24.20 -7.71
CA GLU A 261 -3.58 23.63 -8.06
C GLU A 261 -4.29 23.06 -6.82
N GLN A 262 -3.59 22.30 -5.97
CA GLN A 262 -4.16 21.75 -4.73
C GLN A 262 -4.58 22.84 -3.75
N GLN A 263 -3.75 23.86 -3.56
CA GLN A 263 -4.08 25.00 -2.70
C GLN A 263 -5.26 25.80 -3.24
N GLY A 264 -5.35 26.00 -4.56
CA GLY A 264 -6.47 26.62 -5.23
C GLY A 264 -7.77 25.82 -5.05
N ALA A 265 -7.70 24.50 -5.20
CA ALA A 265 -8.84 23.61 -4.98
C ALA A 265 -9.31 23.61 -3.51
N ALA A 266 -8.37 23.62 -2.55
CA ALA A 266 -8.68 23.71 -1.14
C ALA A 266 -9.36 25.04 -0.77
N ALA A 267 -8.89 26.17 -1.32
CA ALA A 267 -9.49 27.48 -1.14
C ALA A 267 -10.92 27.52 -1.74
N ALA A 268 -11.13 26.95 -2.92
CA ALA A 268 -12.45 26.84 -3.55
C ALA A 268 -13.40 25.95 -2.71
N ALA A 269 -12.90 24.84 -2.17
CA ALA A 269 -13.68 23.96 -1.29
C ALA A 269 -14.08 24.69 0.02
N ALA A 270 -13.16 25.47 0.62
CA ALA A 270 -13.46 26.30 1.80
C ALA A 270 -14.53 27.37 1.50
N ALA A 271 -14.41 28.06 0.37
CA ALA A 271 -15.41 29.04 -0.07
C ALA A 271 -16.79 28.41 -0.32
N SER A 272 -16.82 27.15 -0.80
CA SER A 272 -18.07 26.42 -1.04
C SER A 272 -18.79 26.01 0.25
N ALA A 273 -18.09 25.93 1.37
CA ALA A 273 -18.67 25.63 2.68
C ALA A 273 -19.53 26.78 3.24
N ASP A 274 -19.31 28.00 2.78
CA ASP A 274 -20.01 29.20 3.26
C ASP A 274 -21.23 29.57 2.41
N ARG A 275 -21.53 28.83 1.33
CA ARG A 275 -22.73 29.04 0.50
C ARG A 275 -23.84 28.05 0.83
N GLU A 276 -25.07 28.44 0.53
CA GLU A 276 -26.19 27.50 0.50
C GLU A 276 -26.16 26.64 -0.76
N TRP A 277 -26.43 25.38 -0.56
CA TRP A 277 -26.50 24.37 -1.64
C TRP A 277 -27.94 23.96 -1.87
N THR A 278 -28.30 23.77 -3.14
CA THR A 278 -29.59 23.17 -3.48
C THR A 278 -29.60 21.68 -3.14
N LYS A 279 -30.81 21.11 -2.99
CA LYS A 279 -30.94 19.66 -2.75
C LYS A 279 -30.28 18.84 -3.87
N ASP A 280 -30.46 19.24 -5.11
CA ASP A 280 -29.94 18.50 -6.26
C ASP A 280 -28.41 18.50 -6.32
N GLU A 281 -27.77 19.64 -6.01
CA GLU A 281 -26.31 19.73 -5.89
C GLU A 281 -25.79 18.82 -4.76
N LEU A 282 -26.44 18.85 -3.59
CA LEU A 282 -26.09 18.00 -2.45
C LEU A 282 -26.27 16.50 -2.79
N MET A 283 -27.32 16.14 -3.50
CA MET A 283 -27.57 14.75 -3.90
C MET A 283 -26.54 14.25 -4.89
N ALA A 284 -26.24 15.02 -5.95
CA ALA A 284 -25.27 14.63 -6.97
C ALA A 284 -23.85 14.49 -6.40
N LYS A 285 -23.42 15.45 -5.58
CA LYS A 285 -22.11 15.38 -4.90
C LYS A 285 -22.11 14.29 -3.84
N GLY A 286 -23.18 14.15 -3.09
CA GLY A 286 -23.34 13.16 -2.02
C GLY A 286 -23.27 11.73 -2.51
N GLU A 287 -23.77 11.43 -3.68
CA GLU A 287 -23.66 10.12 -4.33
C GLU A 287 -22.18 9.78 -4.61
N GLN A 288 -21.43 10.72 -5.16
CA GLN A 288 -20.00 10.52 -5.43
C GLN A 288 -19.22 10.26 -4.13
N VAL A 289 -19.44 11.10 -3.11
CA VAL A 289 -18.79 10.96 -1.79
C VAL A 289 -19.19 9.64 -1.12
N TYR A 290 -20.45 9.24 -1.25
CA TYR A 290 -20.95 7.98 -0.70
C TYR A 290 -20.26 6.76 -1.34
N ASN A 291 -20.20 6.72 -2.66
CA ASN A 291 -19.59 5.62 -3.38
C ASN A 291 -18.11 5.46 -3.06
N THR A 292 -17.40 6.57 -2.87
CA THR A 292 -15.97 6.57 -2.52
C THR A 292 -15.71 6.20 -1.05
N ASN A 293 -16.56 6.65 -0.12
CA ASN A 293 -16.23 6.60 1.31
C ASN A 293 -17.10 5.65 2.14
N CYS A 294 -18.32 5.34 1.70
CA CYS A 294 -19.32 4.65 2.53
C CYS A 294 -19.76 3.31 1.94
N ALA A 295 -19.84 3.20 0.62
CA ALA A 295 -20.39 2.05 -0.09
C ALA A 295 -19.60 0.75 0.15
N ALA A 296 -18.32 0.82 0.44
CA ALA A 296 -17.50 -0.36 0.76
C ALA A 296 -18.07 -1.16 1.95
N CYS A 297 -18.60 -0.48 2.96
CA CYS A 297 -19.23 -1.12 4.13
C CYS A 297 -20.75 -1.17 4.01
N HIS A 298 -21.38 -0.04 3.62
CA HIS A 298 -22.82 0.10 3.61
C HIS A 298 -23.49 -0.32 2.29
N GLN A 299 -22.72 -0.80 1.32
CA GLN A 299 -23.10 -1.19 -0.04
C GLN A 299 -23.69 -0.03 -0.89
N PRO A 300 -23.59 -0.06 -2.21
CA PRO A 300 -24.15 1.01 -3.08
C PRO A 300 -25.65 1.23 -2.89
N ASN A 301 -26.39 0.21 -2.47
CA ASN A 301 -27.83 0.27 -2.22
C ASN A 301 -28.19 0.66 -0.77
N GLY A 302 -27.22 1.00 0.08
CA GLY A 302 -27.42 1.41 1.46
C GLY A 302 -27.86 0.31 2.44
N GLN A 303 -27.96 -0.96 2.01
CA GLN A 303 -28.47 -2.06 2.87
C GLN A 303 -27.42 -2.63 3.83
N GLY A 304 -26.16 -2.30 3.61
CA GLY A 304 -25.07 -2.82 4.43
C GLY A 304 -24.86 -4.33 4.30
N LEU A 305 -24.15 -4.90 5.28
CA LEU A 305 -23.88 -6.34 5.42
C LEU A 305 -24.06 -6.73 6.91
N PRO A 306 -25.30 -6.88 7.38
CA PRO A 306 -25.55 -7.25 8.76
C PRO A 306 -24.94 -8.63 9.13
N PRO A 307 -24.48 -8.82 10.38
CA PRO A 307 -24.51 -7.88 11.49
C PRO A 307 -23.35 -6.87 11.54
N ALA A 308 -22.33 -7.03 10.69
CA ALA A 308 -21.09 -6.26 10.77
C ALA A 308 -21.28 -4.78 10.33
N PHE A 309 -22.03 -4.56 9.25
CA PHE A 309 -22.28 -3.23 8.69
C PHE A 309 -23.79 -3.00 8.58
N PRO A 310 -24.36 -2.15 9.43
CA PRO A 310 -25.80 -1.94 9.47
C PRO A 310 -26.33 -1.24 8.24
N SER A 311 -27.63 -1.46 7.93
CA SER A 311 -28.34 -0.74 6.88
C SER A 311 -28.51 0.73 7.22
N ILE A 312 -28.34 1.59 6.21
CA ILE A 312 -28.71 3.02 6.23
C ILE A 312 -30.18 3.20 5.82
N VAL A 313 -30.68 2.28 5.00
CA VAL A 313 -32.08 2.31 4.51
C VAL A 313 -33.04 2.18 5.69
N GLY A 314 -33.90 3.16 5.89
CA GLY A 314 -34.87 3.20 6.98
C GLY A 314 -34.25 3.36 8.39
N SER A 315 -32.94 3.59 8.47
CA SER A 315 -32.24 3.74 9.76
C SER A 315 -32.81 4.95 10.56
N PRO A 316 -33.16 4.77 11.84
CA PRO A 316 -33.59 5.89 12.69
C PRO A 316 -32.56 7.00 12.80
N ILE A 317 -31.26 6.69 12.63
CA ILE A 317 -30.20 7.70 12.64
C ILE A 317 -30.23 8.50 11.32
N ALA A 318 -30.34 7.81 10.17
CA ALA A 318 -30.33 8.47 8.87
C ALA A 318 -31.62 9.26 8.61
N THR A 319 -32.77 8.82 9.15
CA THR A 319 -34.09 9.46 8.91
C THR A 319 -34.56 10.38 10.05
N GLY A 320 -33.88 10.30 11.21
CA GLY A 320 -34.20 11.09 12.40
C GLY A 320 -33.56 12.49 12.41
N GLU A 321 -33.31 13.01 13.60
CA GLU A 321 -32.70 14.33 13.81
C GLU A 321 -31.31 14.44 13.15
N ALA A 322 -31.10 15.55 12.42
CA ALA A 322 -29.86 15.79 11.69
C ALA A 322 -28.60 15.77 12.58
N ALA A 323 -28.69 16.34 13.78
CA ALA A 323 -27.61 16.42 14.72
C ALA A 323 -27.05 15.03 15.13
N GLY A 324 -27.94 14.04 15.32
CA GLY A 324 -27.53 12.65 15.63
C GLY A 324 -26.75 12.00 14.48
N HIS A 325 -27.20 12.19 13.25
CA HIS A 325 -26.51 11.68 12.07
C HIS A 325 -25.17 12.38 11.84
N ILE A 326 -25.13 13.70 11.95
CA ILE A 326 -23.91 14.51 11.87
C ILE A 326 -22.89 14.04 12.92
N GLY A 327 -23.33 13.95 14.19
CA GLY A 327 -22.46 13.53 15.29
C GLY A 327 -21.87 12.13 15.10
N LEU A 328 -22.66 11.17 14.60
CA LEU A 328 -22.18 9.83 14.31
C LEU A 328 -21.09 9.81 13.22
N VAL A 329 -21.30 10.51 12.12
CA VAL A 329 -20.34 10.49 11.00
C VAL A 329 -19.09 11.33 11.32
N LEU A 330 -19.24 12.44 12.04
CA LEU A 330 -18.10 13.22 12.51
C LEU A 330 -17.20 12.45 13.47
N ASN A 331 -17.78 11.73 14.42
CA ASN A 331 -17.00 11.14 15.53
C ASN A 331 -16.77 9.65 15.39
N GLY A 332 -17.44 8.99 14.42
CA GLY A 332 -17.45 7.55 14.32
C GLY A 332 -18.22 6.87 15.47
N LYS A 333 -18.10 5.55 15.58
CA LYS A 333 -18.69 4.79 16.68
C LYS A 333 -17.60 3.93 17.36
N PRO A 334 -17.15 4.29 18.56
CA PRO A 334 -16.12 3.55 19.28
C PRO A 334 -16.43 2.06 19.38
N GLY A 335 -15.42 1.20 19.22
CA GLY A 335 -15.55 -0.25 19.28
C GLY A 335 -16.18 -0.89 18.05
N THR A 336 -16.34 -0.14 16.94
CA THR A 336 -16.84 -0.65 15.66
C THR A 336 -15.95 -0.19 14.51
N ALA A 337 -16.18 -0.74 13.30
CA ALA A 337 -15.48 -0.33 12.09
C ALA A 337 -15.97 1.04 11.54
N MET A 338 -16.94 1.72 12.18
CA MET A 338 -17.38 3.06 11.77
C MET A 338 -16.39 4.11 12.28
N ALA A 339 -15.42 4.44 11.46
CA ALA A 339 -14.40 5.43 11.78
C ALA A 339 -14.95 6.86 11.84
N SER A 340 -14.21 7.77 12.46
CA SER A 340 -14.47 9.21 12.41
C SER A 340 -14.15 9.75 11.02
N TYR A 341 -15.07 10.53 10.46
CA TYR A 341 -14.86 11.23 9.19
C TYR A 341 -14.56 12.72 9.38
N ARG A 342 -14.34 13.16 10.63
CA ARG A 342 -14.05 14.55 10.99
C ARG A 342 -12.90 15.14 10.16
N ASP A 343 -11.79 14.43 10.07
CA ASP A 343 -10.59 14.91 9.38
C ASP A 343 -10.45 14.32 7.96
N ILE A 344 -11.49 13.61 7.50
CA ILE A 344 -11.52 12.92 6.19
C ILE A 344 -12.32 13.72 5.17
N LEU A 345 -13.51 14.19 5.55
CA LEU A 345 -14.42 14.93 4.67
C LEU A 345 -14.46 16.41 5.09
N ASN A 346 -14.40 17.31 4.12
CA ASN A 346 -14.70 18.71 4.35
C ASN A 346 -16.20 18.95 4.62
N ASP A 347 -16.59 20.16 5.01
CA ASP A 347 -17.96 20.46 5.42
C ASP A 347 -18.96 20.26 4.27
N ALA A 348 -18.60 20.63 3.03
CA ALA A 348 -19.47 20.47 1.88
C ALA A 348 -19.64 18.99 1.50
N ASP A 349 -18.57 18.20 1.51
CA ASP A 349 -18.61 16.76 1.21
C ASP A 349 -19.42 16.01 2.28
N MET A 350 -19.25 16.36 3.55
CA MET A 350 -20.03 15.76 4.62
C MET A 350 -21.50 16.12 4.57
N ALA A 351 -21.85 17.39 4.33
CA ALA A 351 -23.22 17.82 4.14
C ALA A 351 -23.88 17.09 2.97
N ALA A 352 -23.17 16.97 1.87
CA ALA A 352 -23.63 16.29 0.66
C ALA A 352 -23.90 14.80 0.90
N VAL A 353 -22.93 14.06 1.48
CA VAL A 353 -23.10 12.63 1.72
C VAL A 353 -24.20 12.33 2.72
N LEU A 354 -24.31 13.12 3.80
CA LEU A 354 -25.39 12.97 4.76
C LEU A 354 -26.75 13.27 4.13
N THR A 355 -26.85 14.31 3.29
CA THR A 355 -28.07 14.61 2.54
C THR A 355 -28.44 13.46 1.60
N TYR A 356 -27.47 12.88 0.90
CA TYR A 356 -27.68 11.71 0.03
C TYR A 356 -28.20 10.52 0.82
N GLN A 357 -27.58 10.15 1.94
CA GLN A 357 -28.01 9.04 2.80
C GLN A 357 -29.43 9.26 3.36
N ARG A 358 -29.78 10.48 3.63
CA ARG A 358 -31.09 10.89 4.18
C ARG A 358 -32.21 10.93 3.14
N ASN A 359 -31.88 10.94 1.84
CA ASN A 359 -32.84 11.09 0.77
C ASN A 359 -32.74 10.04 -0.34
N SER A 360 -31.95 8.97 -0.17
CA SER A 360 -31.79 7.86 -1.12
C SER A 360 -32.49 6.60 -0.61
N TRP A 361 -32.71 5.65 -1.49
CA TRP A 361 -33.25 4.31 -1.20
C TRP A 361 -34.59 4.29 -0.46
N GLY A 362 -35.42 5.33 -0.66
CA GLY A 362 -36.69 5.49 0.04
C GLY A 362 -36.64 6.25 1.36
N ASN A 363 -35.47 6.67 1.81
CA ASN A 363 -35.35 7.63 2.90
C ASN A 363 -35.86 8.99 2.43
N ALA A 364 -36.58 9.74 3.31
CA ALA A 364 -37.10 11.07 3.04
C ALA A 364 -36.97 11.95 4.29
N ALA A 365 -35.80 12.57 4.45
CA ALA A 365 -35.51 13.43 5.60
C ALA A 365 -34.95 14.81 5.17
N SER A 366 -34.72 15.70 6.14
CA SER A 366 -34.21 17.04 5.86
C SER A 366 -32.81 16.99 5.22
N ILE A 367 -32.55 17.94 4.31
CA ILE A 367 -31.20 18.20 3.78
C ILE A 367 -30.32 18.78 4.89
N ILE A 368 -29.00 18.62 4.74
CA ILE A 368 -28.00 19.18 5.66
C ILE A 368 -27.13 20.15 4.86
N GLN A 369 -27.01 21.38 5.34
CA GLN A 369 -26.16 22.39 4.74
C GLN A 369 -24.74 22.33 5.32
N PRO A 370 -23.69 22.74 4.57
CA PRO A 370 -22.31 22.78 5.05
C PRO A 370 -22.14 23.57 6.35
N ALA A 371 -22.89 24.66 6.51
CA ALA A 371 -22.89 25.47 7.74
C ALA A 371 -23.26 24.68 9.01
N ALA A 372 -24.18 23.69 8.89
CA ALA A 372 -24.53 22.82 10.02
C ALA A 372 -23.39 21.86 10.39
N ILE A 373 -22.61 21.40 9.43
CA ILE A 373 -21.40 20.59 9.68
C ILE A 373 -20.34 21.43 10.37
N LYS A 374 -20.05 22.63 9.83
CA LYS A 374 -19.10 23.59 10.38
C LYS A 374 -19.43 23.94 11.86
N ALA A 375 -20.69 24.09 12.18
CA ALA A 375 -21.13 24.36 13.55
C ALA A 375 -21.01 23.15 14.50
N ALA A 376 -20.96 21.94 13.98
CA ALA A 376 -20.86 20.68 14.76
C ALA A 376 -19.41 20.19 14.95
N ARG A 377 -18.43 20.77 14.24
CA ARG A 377 -17.01 20.46 14.40
C ARG A 377 -16.43 21.06 15.67
#